data_d50820a2f014d6f0bd599bd17f72792e
#
_entry.id   d50820a2f014d6f0bd599bd17f72792e
#
_cell.length_a   1.000
_cell.length_b   1.000
_cell.length_c   1.000
_cell.angle_alpha   90.00
_cell.angle_beta   90.00
_cell.angle_gamma   90.00
#
_symmetry.space_group_name_H-M   'P 1'
#
loop_
_entity.id
_entity.type
_entity.pdbx_description
1 polymer ?
#
loop_
_entity_poly.entity_id
_entity_poly.type
_entity_poly.pdbx_seq_one_letter_code
_entity_poly.pdbx_strand_id
1 'polypeptide(L)'
;LYAPDVPVIGGGLFTKEYAEEHRAELERVYSMLADEKSKQVFDGWLEYRITGRIHPLLRNQTDKAEGYEILDLGGNETYADLGAYNGDTITEFLEVTGGQFNKIFAMEPDGKNYSKMKRIHYKLSPYDFRTVNAGAWSCDTVCEFISKGGRNSSLIPYEKGKPVNPSRIKEIEMRSLDSFVKDERITYIKYDVEGSESEA
;
A
#
# COMPACT_ATOMS: atom_id res chain seq x y z
N LEU A 1 28.67 9.24 4.93
CA LEU A 1 28.92 8.55 3.67
C LEU A 1 28.10 9.26 2.59
N TYR A 2 28.76 10.07 1.79
CA TYR A 2 28.20 10.70 0.60
C TYR A 2 28.12 9.64 -0.50
N ALA A 3 26.95 9.37 -1.01
CA ALA A 3 26.77 8.86 -2.36
C ALA A 3 26.32 10.08 -3.20
N PRO A 4 27.24 10.79 -3.89
CA PRO A 4 26.83 11.84 -4.79
C PRO A 4 26.17 11.20 -6.00
N ASP A 5 25.00 11.71 -6.36
CA ASP A 5 24.33 11.47 -7.66
C ASP A 5 23.93 10.03 -8.00
N VAL A 6 23.61 9.21 -7.00
CA VAL A 6 22.91 7.94 -7.27
C VAL A 6 21.42 8.22 -7.25
N PRO A 7 20.72 8.10 -8.38
CA PRO A 7 19.27 8.24 -8.40
C PRO A 7 18.64 7.21 -7.46
N VAL A 8 17.76 7.66 -6.58
CA VAL A 8 16.98 6.74 -5.72
C VAL A 8 16.02 6.01 -6.61
N ILE A 9 16.34 4.74 -6.90
CA ILE A 9 15.54 3.88 -7.76
C ILE A 9 14.40 3.29 -6.93
N GLY A 10 13.18 3.64 -7.26
CA GLY A 10 11.97 3.02 -6.73
C GLY A 10 10.81 3.40 -7.62
N GLY A 11 10.21 2.48 -8.33
CA GLY A 11 9.03 2.71 -9.16
C GLY A 11 9.15 3.74 -10.29
N GLY A 12 10.37 4.14 -10.64
CA GLY A 12 10.68 5.19 -11.62
C GLY A 12 11.85 6.05 -11.16
N LEU A 13 12.54 6.66 -12.12
CA LEU A 13 13.63 7.60 -11.85
C LEU A 13 13.03 8.94 -11.41
N PHE A 14 13.32 9.34 -10.18
CA PHE A 14 13.04 10.70 -9.70
C PHE A 14 14.35 11.46 -9.67
N THR A 15 14.62 12.21 -10.74
CA THR A 15 15.84 13.01 -10.89
C THR A 15 15.58 14.47 -10.60
N LYS A 16 16.66 15.26 -10.49
CA LYS A 16 16.53 16.70 -10.37
C LYS A 16 15.86 17.32 -11.61
N GLU A 17 16.20 16.82 -12.78
CA GLU A 17 15.61 17.24 -14.06
C GLU A 17 14.12 16.96 -14.08
N TYR A 18 13.69 15.76 -13.65
CA TYR A 18 12.27 15.42 -13.54
C TYR A 18 11.54 16.36 -12.59
N ALA A 19 12.15 16.69 -11.43
CA ALA A 19 11.54 17.64 -10.48
C ALA A 19 11.41 19.05 -11.07
N GLU A 20 12.38 19.51 -11.86
CA GLU A 20 12.31 20.79 -12.55
C GLU A 20 11.22 20.81 -13.65
N GLU A 21 11.12 19.75 -14.43
CA GLU A 21 10.08 19.59 -15.47
C GLU A 21 8.67 19.59 -14.89
N HIS A 22 8.48 19.00 -13.70
CA HIS A 22 7.19 18.88 -13.02
C HIS A 22 7.02 19.89 -11.86
N ARG A 23 7.80 20.96 -11.87
CA ARG A 23 7.78 21.96 -10.78
C ARG A 23 6.39 22.51 -10.49
N ALA A 24 5.62 22.83 -11.53
CA ALA A 24 4.29 23.40 -11.37
C ALA A 24 3.30 22.44 -10.68
N GLU A 25 3.38 21.14 -11.01
CA GLU A 25 2.57 20.11 -10.37
C GLU A 25 2.99 19.91 -8.90
N LEU A 26 4.28 19.87 -8.63
CA LEU A 26 4.81 19.74 -7.27
C LEU A 26 4.44 20.95 -6.39
N GLU A 27 4.57 22.17 -6.90
CA GLU A 27 4.14 23.39 -6.22
C GLU A 27 2.62 23.40 -5.97
N ARG A 28 1.84 22.92 -6.93
CA ARG A 28 0.39 22.74 -6.75
C ARG A 28 0.07 21.78 -5.62
N VAL A 29 0.71 20.60 -5.58
CA VAL A 29 0.52 19.62 -4.51
C VAL A 29 0.93 20.24 -3.17
N TYR A 30 2.08 20.89 -3.09
CA TYR A 30 2.56 21.58 -1.89
C TYR A 30 1.54 22.60 -1.37
N SER A 31 0.94 23.39 -2.27
CA SER A 31 -0.07 24.39 -1.90
C SER A 31 -1.39 23.80 -1.37
N MET A 32 -1.67 22.54 -1.67
CA MET A 32 -2.86 21.83 -1.18
C MET A 32 -2.67 21.21 0.21
N LEU A 33 -1.44 21.13 0.70
CA LEU A 33 -1.15 20.59 2.03
C LEU A 33 -1.64 21.56 3.12
N ALA A 34 -2.42 21.03 4.06
CA ALA A 34 -3.17 21.84 5.02
C ALA A 34 -2.31 22.47 6.12
N ASP A 35 -1.19 21.85 6.48
CA ASP A 35 -0.37 22.25 7.62
C ASP A 35 1.13 22.26 7.31
N GLU A 36 1.89 22.98 8.14
CA GLU A 36 3.33 23.14 7.97
C GLU A 36 4.12 21.82 8.15
N LYS A 37 3.63 20.89 8.96
CA LYS A 37 4.26 19.58 9.15
C LYS A 37 4.19 18.77 7.87
N SER A 38 3.02 18.71 7.25
CA SER A 38 2.80 18.03 5.96
C SER A 38 3.70 18.64 4.87
N LYS A 39 3.86 19.94 4.83
CA LYS A 39 4.78 20.64 3.91
C LYS A 39 6.25 20.26 4.16
N GLN A 40 6.68 20.23 5.42
CA GLN A 40 8.03 19.82 5.80
C GLN A 40 8.32 18.36 5.42
N VAL A 41 7.34 17.47 5.60
CA VAL A 41 7.45 16.06 5.19
C VAL A 41 7.57 15.95 3.68
N PHE A 42 6.75 16.70 2.93
CA PHE A 42 6.80 16.72 1.47
C PHE A 42 8.16 17.23 0.95
N ASP A 43 8.66 18.34 1.49
CA ASP A 43 9.98 18.88 1.15
C ASP A 43 11.10 17.87 1.47
N GLY A 44 11.05 17.23 2.64
CA GLY A 44 12.02 16.21 3.03
C GLY A 44 11.99 14.99 2.14
N TRP A 45 10.80 14.59 1.70
CA TRP A 45 10.63 13.50 0.74
C TRP A 45 11.21 13.85 -0.64
N LEU A 46 10.94 15.06 -1.14
CA LEU A 46 11.53 15.55 -2.39
C LEU A 46 13.05 15.63 -2.31
N GLU A 47 13.59 16.20 -1.23
CA GLU A 47 15.03 16.27 -1.01
C GLU A 47 15.66 14.87 -1.00
N TYR A 48 15.04 13.90 -0.32
CA TYR A 48 15.49 12.51 -0.34
C TYR A 48 15.46 11.92 -1.75
N ARG A 49 14.38 12.09 -2.49
CA ARG A 49 14.22 11.55 -3.86
C ARG A 49 15.24 12.12 -4.83
N ILE A 50 15.60 13.40 -4.71
CA ILE A 50 16.55 14.09 -5.58
C ILE A 50 18.00 13.76 -5.18
N THR A 51 18.29 13.70 -3.87
CA THR A 51 19.67 13.64 -3.38
C THR A 51 20.13 12.25 -2.92
N GLY A 52 19.21 11.31 -2.69
CA GLY A 52 19.50 10.03 -2.07
C GLY A 52 19.90 10.09 -0.59
N ARG A 53 19.88 11.27 0.04
CA ARG A 53 20.26 11.45 1.43
C ARG A 53 19.13 11.03 2.37
N ILE A 54 19.38 10.12 3.29
CA ILE A 54 18.37 9.64 4.25
C ILE A 54 17.99 10.68 5.32
N HIS A 55 18.90 11.64 5.61
CA HIS A 55 18.70 12.59 6.70
C HIS A 55 17.40 13.40 6.60
N PRO A 56 16.93 13.87 5.43
CA PRO A 56 15.63 14.55 5.31
C PRO A 56 14.44 13.69 5.75
N LEU A 57 14.48 12.39 5.57
CA LEU A 57 13.44 11.48 6.06
C LEU A 57 13.52 11.32 7.58
N LEU A 58 14.73 11.12 8.12
CA LEU A 58 14.92 10.93 9.57
C LEU A 58 14.48 12.15 10.40
N ARG A 59 14.71 13.37 9.92
CA ARG A 59 14.28 14.58 10.63
C ARG A 59 12.75 14.76 10.66
N ASN A 60 12.04 14.13 9.74
CA ASN A 60 10.59 14.20 9.63
C ASN A 60 9.90 12.92 10.14
N GLN A 61 10.67 11.96 10.65
CA GLN A 61 10.12 10.74 11.21
C GLN A 61 9.34 11.06 12.49
N THR A 62 8.14 10.49 12.59
CA THR A 62 7.26 10.59 13.74
C THR A 62 6.92 9.20 14.25
N ASP A 63 6.40 9.11 15.47
CA ASP A 63 5.86 7.86 15.98
C ASP A 63 4.61 7.47 15.17
N LYS A 64 4.45 6.20 14.90
CA LYS A 64 3.30 5.65 14.19
C LYS A 64 1.98 5.92 14.94
N ALA A 65 2.03 5.97 16.27
CA ALA A 65 0.90 6.29 17.11
C ALA A 65 0.30 7.68 16.78
N GLU A 66 1.14 8.66 16.44
CA GLU A 66 0.67 9.99 16.03
C GLU A 66 -0.21 9.93 14.76
N GLY A 67 0.11 9.03 13.82
CA GLY A 67 -0.71 8.81 12.65
C GLY A 67 -2.10 8.24 13.00
N TYR A 68 -2.15 7.32 13.94
CA TYR A 68 -3.42 6.76 14.41
C TYR A 68 -4.25 7.74 15.23
N GLU A 69 -3.62 8.63 16.00
CA GLU A 69 -4.31 9.73 16.70
C GLU A 69 -4.99 10.67 15.71
N ILE A 70 -4.33 10.99 14.57
CA ILE A 70 -4.91 11.84 13.52
C ILE A 70 -6.07 11.13 12.80
N LEU A 71 -5.94 9.82 12.56
CA LEU A 71 -6.98 9.03 11.90
C LEU A 71 -8.21 8.82 12.77
N ASP A 72 -8.07 8.94 14.10
CA ASP A 72 -9.16 8.82 15.10
C ASP A 72 -10.04 7.57 14.87
N LEU A 73 -9.38 6.41 14.66
CA LEU A 73 -10.07 5.16 14.35
C LEU A 73 -10.88 4.67 15.55
N GLY A 74 -12.16 4.46 15.35
CA GLY A 74 -13.10 4.01 16.37
C GLY A 74 -13.51 2.54 16.25
N GLY A 75 -14.35 2.08 17.19
CA GLY A 75 -14.87 0.71 17.21
C GLY A 75 -15.96 0.39 16.16
N ASN A 76 -16.34 1.35 15.34
CA ASN A 76 -17.39 1.19 14.32
C ASN A 76 -16.84 1.19 12.88
N GLU A 77 -15.53 1.07 12.73
CA GLU A 77 -14.91 1.10 11.40
C GLU A 77 -15.32 -0.10 10.56
N THR A 78 -15.57 0.16 9.28
CA THR A 78 -15.59 -0.84 8.22
C THR A 78 -14.28 -0.71 7.45
N TYR A 79 -13.34 -1.58 7.74
CA TYR A 79 -11.96 -1.52 7.25
C TYR A 79 -11.77 -2.37 6.00
N ALA A 80 -11.15 -1.80 4.97
CA ALA A 80 -10.68 -2.53 3.80
C ALA A 80 -9.15 -2.56 3.75
N ASP A 81 -8.55 -3.75 3.79
CA ASP A 81 -7.12 -3.99 3.65
C ASP A 81 -6.81 -4.55 2.26
N LEU A 82 -6.35 -3.69 1.37
CA LEU A 82 -5.96 -4.05 0.01
C LEU A 82 -4.46 -4.33 -0.04
N GLY A 83 -4.11 -5.60 -0.27
CA GLY A 83 -2.76 -6.12 -0.11
C GLY A 83 -2.47 -6.49 1.36
N ALA A 84 -3.33 -7.31 1.95
CA ALA A 84 -3.31 -7.61 3.38
C ALA A 84 -2.15 -8.51 3.83
N TYR A 85 -1.32 -8.99 2.92
CA TYR A 85 -0.15 -9.82 3.18
C TYR A 85 -0.47 -10.97 4.14
N ASN A 86 0.18 -11.03 5.29
CA ASN A 86 -0.08 -12.04 6.32
C ASN A 86 -1.06 -11.56 7.40
N GLY A 87 -1.69 -10.40 7.22
CA GLY A 87 -2.64 -9.80 8.16
C GLY A 87 -2.00 -9.00 9.29
N ASP A 88 -0.75 -8.53 9.12
CA ASP A 88 -0.07 -7.70 10.11
C ASP A 88 -0.77 -6.35 10.32
N THR A 89 -1.23 -5.71 9.25
CA THR A 89 -2.00 -4.47 9.30
C THR A 89 -3.39 -4.64 9.92
N ILE A 90 -4.01 -5.81 9.75
CA ILE A 90 -5.25 -6.17 10.44
C ILE A 90 -5.00 -6.33 11.94
N THR A 91 -3.90 -6.99 12.32
CA THR A 91 -3.51 -7.11 13.74
C THR A 91 -3.34 -5.73 14.38
N GLU A 92 -2.63 -4.84 13.70
CA GLU A 92 -2.41 -3.48 14.16
C GLU A 92 -3.71 -2.68 14.27
N PHE A 93 -4.58 -2.77 13.28
CA PHE A 93 -5.91 -2.16 13.34
C PHE A 93 -6.71 -2.65 14.56
N LEU A 94 -6.69 -3.95 14.85
CA LEU A 94 -7.35 -4.52 16.02
C LEU A 94 -6.73 -4.03 17.35
N GLU A 95 -5.42 -3.82 17.40
CA GLU A 95 -4.74 -3.23 18.56
C GLU A 95 -5.19 -1.78 18.78
N VAL A 96 -5.21 -0.96 17.73
CA VAL A 96 -5.60 0.45 17.78
C VAL A 96 -7.06 0.63 18.21
N THR A 97 -7.97 -0.20 17.68
CA THR A 97 -9.41 -0.12 17.98
C THR A 97 -9.84 -0.90 19.23
N GLY A 98 -8.86 -1.50 19.97
CA GLY A 98 -9.17 -2.37 21.11
C GLY A 98 -9.96 -3.62 20.74
N GLY A 99 -9.81 -4.09 19.50
CA GLY A 99 -10.51 -5.26 18.95
C GLY A 99 -11.96 -4.99 18.56
N GLN A 100 -12.38 -3.73 18.54
CA GLN A 100 -13.74 -3.34 18.14
C GLN A 100 -13.74 -2.87 16.69
N PHE A 101 -14.70 -3.31 15.90
CA PHE A 101 -14.90 -2.93 14.53
C PHE A 101 -16.31 -3.34 14.04
N ASN A 102 -16.77 -2.77 12.95
CA ASN A 102 -18.00 -3.21 12.30
C ASN A 102 -17.71 -4.39 11.37
N LYS A 103 -16.84 -4.18 10.37
CA LYS A 103 -16.42 -5.23 9.41
C LYS A 103 -14.98 -5.02 8.95
N ILE A 104 -14.34 -6.11 8.53
CA ILE A 104 -13.03 -6.10 7.86
C ILE A 104 -13.16 -6.85 6.53
N PHE A 105 -12.71 -6.21 5.47
CA PHE A 105 -12.55 -6.78 4.15
C PHE A 105 -11.07 -6.87 3.82
N ALA A 106 -10.55 -8.04 3.47
CA ALA A 106 -9.12 -8.20 3.18
C ALA A 106 -8.90 -8.90 1.84
N MET A 107 -8.07 -8.31 1.00
CA MET A 107 -7.66 -8.84 -0.29
C MET A 107 -6.16 -9.13 -0.26
N GLU A 108 -5.78 -10.35 -0.65
CA GLU A 108 -4.38 -10.77 -0.75
C GLU A 108 -4.21 -11.76 -1.92
N PRO A 109 -3.42 -11.39 -2.94
CA PRO A 109 -3.26 -12.22 -4.14
C PRO A 109 -2.35 -13.45 -3.93
N ASP A 110 -1.33 -13.38 -3.05
CA ASP A 110 -0.46 -14.53 -2.81
C ASP A 110 -1.13 -15.56 -1.90
N GLY A 111 -1.42 -16.76 -2.42
CA GLY A 111 -2.14 -17.81 -1.70
C GLY A 111 -1.47 -18.28 -0.41
N LYS A 112 -0.13 -18.13 -0.27
CA LYS A 112 0.59 -18.48 0.97
C LYS A 112 0.36 -17.41 2.04
N ASN A 113 0.43 -16.15 1.64
CA ASN A 113 0.18 -15.02 2.53
C ASN A 113 -1.29 -15.00 2.96
N TYR A 114 -2.22 -15.17 2.01
CA TYR A 114 -3.64 -15.33 2.28
C TYR A 114 -3.93 -16.43 3.31
N SER A 115 -3.31 -17.60 3.15
CA SER A 115 -3.47 -18.71 4.09
C SER A 115 -2.92 -18.38 5.49
N LYS A 116 -1.82 -17.61 5.58
CA LYS A 116 -1.28 -17.14 6.86
C LYS A 116 -2.23 -16.16 7.54
N MET A 117 -2.71 -15.16 6.78
CA MET A 117 -3.69 -14.18 7.26
C MET A 117 -4.92 -14.86 7.84
N LYS A 118 -5.54 -15.78 7.11
CA LYS A 118 -6.71 -16.53 7.60
C LYS A 118 -6.42 -17.33 8.87
N ARG A 119 -5.22 -17.90 8.99
CA ARG A 119 -4.82 -18.67 10.17
C ARG A 119 -4.60 -17.78 11.40
N ILE A 120 -4.04 -16.58 11.22
CA ILE A 120 -3.82 -15.62 12.30
C ILE A 120 -5.17 -15.11 12.83
N HIS A 121 -6.09 -14.81 11.92
CA HIS A 121 -7.38 -14.22 12.26
C HIS A 121 -8.55 -15.24 12.27
N TYR A 122 -8.25 -16.53 12.48
CA TYR A 122 -9.26 -17.60 12.44
C TYR A 122 -10.39 -17.47 13.47
N LYS A 123 -10.16 -16.69 14.52
CA LYS A 123 -11.15 -16.44 15.58
C LYS A 123 -12.16 -15.35 15.22
N LEU A 124 -11.89 -14.56 14.20
CA LEU A 124 -12.83 -13.54 13.76
C LEU A 124 -14.02 -14.21 13.06
N SER A 125 -15.20 -13.68 13.33
CA SER A 125 -16.42 -14.17 12.67
C SER A 125 -16.33 -14.02 11.14
N PRO A 126 -16.67 -15.03 10.35
CA PRO A 126 -16.67 -14.94 8.88
C PRO A 126 -17.73 -13.96 8.35
N TYR A 127 -18.65 -13.48 9.18
CA TYR A 127 -19.61 -12.42 8.82
C TYR A 127 -18.98 -11.04 8.93
N ASP A 128 -18.06 -10.86 9.89
CA ASP A 128 -17.43 -9.58 10.20
C ASP A 128 -16.02 -9.47 9.59
N PHE A 129 -15.42 -10.60 9.23
CA PHE A 129 -14.12 -10.69 8.55
C PHE A 129 -14.25 -11.44 7.23
N ARG A 130 -14.38 -10.70 6.13
CA ARG A 130 -14.47 -11.23 4.77
C ARG A 130 -13.14 -11.15 4.07
N THR A 131 -12.71 -12.23 3.47
CA THR A 131 -11.42 -12.31 2.79
C THR A 131 -11.56 -12.91 1.40
N VAL A 132 -10.72 -12.44 0.47
CA VAL A 132 -10.62 -13.02 -0.86
C VAL A 132 -9.15 -13.18 -1.27
N ASN A 133 -8.83 -14.30 -1.90
CA ASN A 133 -7.51 -14.53 -2.47
C ASN A 133 -7.48 -13.95 -3.88
N ALA A 134 -7.41 -12.65 -3.96
CA ALA A 134 -7.39 -11.86 -5.20
C ALA A 134 -6.57 -10.59 -5.01
N GLY A 135 -6.05 -10.03 -6.09
CA GLY A 135 -5.49 -8.70 -6.13
C GLY A 135 -6.59 -7.64 -6.29
N ALA A 136 -6.33 -6.40 -5.85
CA ALA A 136 -7.23 -5.29 -6.09
C ALA A 136 -7.01 -4.71 -7.51
N TRP A 137 -8.10 -4.40 -8.20
CA TRP A 137 -8.10 -3.86 -9.57
C TRP A 137 -9.37 -3.05 -9.82
N SER A 138 -9.44 -2.34 -10.97
CA SER A 138 -10.63 -1.58 -11.36
C SER A 138 -11.84 -2.45 -11.75
N CYS A 139 -11.62 -3.73 -12.06
CA CYS A 139 -12.68 -4.69 -12.43
C CYS A 139 -12.30 -6.12 -12.08
N ASP A 140 -13.27 -7.01 -12.09
CA ASP A 140 -13.04 -8.43 -11.87
C ASP A 140 -12.42 -9.04 -13.14
N THR A 141 -11.21 -9.57 -13.04
CA THR A 141 -10.43 -10.13 -14.15
C THR A 141 -9.38 -11.13 -13.64
N VAL A 142 -8.51 -11.60 -14.53
CA VAL A 142 -7.36 -12.45 -14.22
C VAL A 142 -6.11 -11.80 -14.78
N CYS A 143 -5.06 -11.72 -13.98
CA CYS A 143 -3.75 -11.17 -14.38
C CYS A 143 -2.61 -12.16 -14.09
N GLU A 144 -1.53 -12.02 -14.84
CA GLU A 144 -0.29 -12.73 -14.52
C GLU A 144 0.46 -12.02 -13.38
N PHE A 145 0.91 -12.81 -12.44
CA PHE A 145 1.56 -12.36 -11.20
C PHE A 145 2.85 -13.15 -10.96
N ILE A 146 3.91 -12.45 -10.59
CA ILE A 146 5.15 -13.12 -10.17
C ILE A 146 5.13 -13.34 -8.66
N SER A 147 4.84 -14.56 -8.24
CA SER A 147 4.96 -14.97 -6.84
C SER A 147 6.43 -15.12 -6.46
N LYS A 148 6.93 -14.23 -5.61
CA LYS A 148 8.28 -14.33 -5.01
C LYS A 148 8.26 -14.89 -3.59
N GLY A 149 7.08 -15.17 -3.07
CA GLY A 149 6.88 -15.79 -1.75
C GLY A 149 7.20 -14.88 -0.56
N GLY A 150 7.17 -13.57 -0.74
CA GLY A 150 7.47 -12.56 0.28
C GLY A 150 6.84 -11.22 -0.07
N ARG A 151 7.26 -10.15 0.62
CA ARG A 151 6.81 -8.76 0.38
C ARG A 151 7.09 -8.22 -1.02
N ASN A 152 7.89 -8.89 -1.83
CA ASN A 152 8.30 -8.46 -3.17
C ASN A 152 7.50 -9.16 -4.29
N SER A 153 6.34 -9.72 -3.99
CA SER A 153 5.44 -10.26 -5.02
C SER A 153 4.71 -9.10 -5.65
N SER A 154 4.78 -8.92 -6.96
CA SER A 154 4.20 -7.76 -7.65
C SER A 154 3.48 -8.20 -8.92
N LEU A 155 2.47 -7.44 -9.31
CA LEU A 155 1.96 -7.45 -10.68
C LEU A 155 3.08 -7.00 -11.62
N ILE A 156 3.19 -7.66 -12.75
CA ILE A 156 4.18 -7.29 -13.73
C ILE A 156 3.56 -6.31 -14.72
N PRO A 157 4.10 -5.10 -14.80
CA PRO A 157 4.41 -4.56 -16.11
C PRO A 157 5.68 -5.30 -16.56
N TYR A 158 5.55 -6.15 -17.55
CA TYR A 158 6.65 -6.88 -18.14
C TYR A 158 7.72 -5.85 -18.58
N GLU A 159 8.79 -5.67 -17.79
CA GLU A 159 10.00 -5.03 -18.32
C GLU A 159 10.53 -5.94 -19.42
N LYS A 160 10.19 -5.62 -20.66
CA LYS A 160 10.67 -6.33 -21.83
C LYS A 160 12.18 -6.48 -21.72
N GLY A 161 12.65 -7.70 -21.49
CA GLY A 161 14.07 -8.04 -21.56
C GLY A 161 14.70 -8.66 -20.31
N LYS A 162 14.03 -8.72 -19.15
CA LYS A 162 14.54 -9.51 -18.01
C LYS A 162 13.94 -10.91 -18.03
N PRO A 163 14.77 -11.99 -18.02
CA PRO A 163 14.24 -13.35 -17.99
C PRO A 163 13.53 -13.60 -16.65
N VAL A 164 12.23 -13.78 -16.70
CA VAL A 164 11.44 -14.23 -15.55
C VAL A 164 11.38 -15.76 -15.60
N ASN A 165 11.66 -16.40 -14.45
CA ASN A 165 11.49 -17.85 -14.36
C ASN A 165 9.99 -18.20 -14.55
N PRO A 166 9.61 -18.92 -15.62
CA PRO A 166 8.19 -19.22 -15.91
C PRO A 166 7.46 -19.93 -14.77
N SER A 167 8.18 -20.71 -13.93
CA SER A 167 7.57 -21.40 -12.78
C SER A 167 7.09 -20.46 -11.65
N ARG A 168 7.43 -19.18 -11.71
CA ARG A 168 7.00 -18.15 -10.77
C ARG A 168 5.83 -17.33 -11.27
N ILE A 169 5.50 -17.43 -12.54
CA ILE A 169 4.33 -16.77 -13.13
C ILE A 169 3.09 -17.58 -12.74
N LYS A 170 2.11 -16.92 -12.15
CA LYS A 170 0.83 -17.49 -11.80
C LYS A 170 -0.27 -16.57 -12.26
N GLU A 171 -1.33 -17.15 -12.75
CA GLU A 171 -2.59 -16.43 -12.90
C GLU A 171 -3.22 -16.21 -11.53
N ILE A 172 -3.64 -15.00 -11.26
CA ILE A 172 -4.36 -14.63 -10.05
C ILE A 172 -5.66 -13.93 -10.42
N GLU A 173 -6.67 -14.15 -9.61
CA GLU A 173 -7.90 -13.37 -9.67
C GLU A 173 -7.62 -11.93 -9.24
N MET A 174 -8.24 -11.00 -9.94
CA MET A 174 -8.26 -9.59 -9.63
C MET A 174 -9.71 -9.18 -9.40
N ARG A 175 -9.98 -8.35 -8.41
CA ARG A 175 -11.33 -7.86 -8.12
C ARG A 175 -11.35 -6.38 -7.83
N SER A 176 -12.43 -5.73 -8.23
CA SER A 176 -12.70 -4.39 -7.76
C SER A 176 -13.16 -4.42 -6.29
N LEU A 177 -12.79 -3.38 -5.54
CA LEU A 177 -13.25 -3.24 -4.17
C LEU A 177 -14.80 -3.23 -4.13
N ASP A 178 -15.43 -2.49 -5.02
CA ASP A 178 -16.89 -2.37 -5.11
C ASP A 178 -17.58 -3.73 -5.30
N SER A 179 -17.04 -4.60 -6.16
CA SER A 179 -17.61 -5.95 -6.37
C SER A 179 -17.48 -6.84 -5.13
N PHE A 180 -16.43 -6.63 -4.34
CA PHE A 180 -16.15 -7.42 -3.15
C PHE A 180 -16.95 -6.95 -1.93
N VAL A 181 -17.03 -5.64 -1.69
CA VAL A 181 -17.73 -5.07 -0.53
C VAL A 181 -19.24 -4.92 -0.77
N LYS A 182 -19.65 -4.78 -2.03
CA LYS A 182 -21.04 -4.56 -2.45
C LYS A 182 -21.62 -3.27 -1.84
N ASP A 183 -22.69 -3.41 -1.04
CA ASP A 183 -23.44 -2.30 -0.45
C ASP A 183 -22.84 -1.79 0.88
N GLU A 184 -21.70 -2.31 1.30
CA GLU A 184 -21.06 -1.91 2.56
C GLU A 184 -20.34 -0.56 2.40
N ARG A 185 -20.55 0.34 3.35
CA ARG A 185 -19.82 1.60 3.38
C ARG A 185 -18.47 1.43 4.07
N ILE A 186 -17.38 1.55 3.32
CA ILE A 186 -16.03 1.55 3.86
C ILE A 186 -15.73 2.90 4.52
N THR A 187 -15.17 2.88 5.73
CA THR A 187 -14.78 4.06 6.49
C THR A 187 -13.27 4.23 6.59
N TYR A 188 -12.52 3.13 6.49
CA TYR A 188 -11.06 3.12 6.51
C TYR A 188 -10.50 2.17 5.45
N ILE A 189 -9.53 2.62 4.66
CA ILE A 189 -8.84 1.82 3.64
C ILE A 189 -7.34 1.90 3.85
N LYS A 190 -6.67 0.74 3.93
CA LYS A 190 -5.23 0.62 3.69
C LYS A 190 -5.04 0.13 2.25
N TYR A 191 -4.17 0.81 1.51
CA TYR A 191 -3.99 0.60 0.09
C TYR A 191 -2.49 0.44 -0.23
N ASP A 192 -2.05 -0.80 -0.37
CA ASP A 192 -0.66 -1.16 -0.63
C ASP A 192 -0.66 -2.46 -1.48
N VAL A 193 -0.81 -2.29 -2.79
CA VAL A 193 -1.15 -3.37 -3.74
C VAL A 193 -0.03 -3.70 -4.72
N GLU A 194 1.18 -3.16 -4.45
CA GLU A 194 2.43 -3.54 -5.09
C GLU A 194 2.39 -3.48 -6.64
N GLY A 195 1.93 -2.35 -7.18
CA GLY A 195 1.96 -2.03 -8.60
C GLY A 195 0.60 -1.97 -9.30
N SER A 196 -0.52 -2.11 -8.58
CA SER A 196 -1.87 -1.86 -9.12
C SER A 196 -2.51 -0.58 -8.58
N GLU A 197 -1.73 0.31 -7.94
CA GLU A 197 -2.22 1.50 -7.26
C GLU A 197 -2.98 2.47 -8.19
N SER A 198 -2.63 2.50 -9.47
CA SER A 198 -3.30 3.37 -10.46
C SER A 198 -4.58 2.76 -11.02
N GLU A 199 -4.78 1.46 -10.86
CA GLU A 199 -5.87 0.72 -11.50
C GLU A 199 -6.97 0.32 -10.52
N ALA A 200 -6.63 0.11 -9.25
CA ALA A 200 -7.55 -0.39 -8.24
C ALA A 200 -8.41 0.68 -7.56
#